data_81c6615faae78e9f0c494df2ba86e504
#
_entry.id   81c6615faae78e9f0c494df2ba86e504
#
_cell.length_a   1.000
_cell.length_b   1.000
_cell.length_c   1.000
_cell.angle_alpha   90.00
_cell.angle_beta   90.00
_cell.angle_gamma   90.00
#
_symmetry.space_group_name_H-M   'P 1'
#
loop_
_entity.id
_entity.type
_entity.pdbx_description
1 polymer ?
#
loop_
_entity_poly.entity_id
_entity_poly.type
_entity_poly.pdbx_seq_one_letter_code
_entity_poly.pdbx_strand_id
1 'polypeptide(L)'
;MNNQINVANPIYPIMILIGVAHLINDTMQAVIPAMFPIFKSELGLTFTQIGLISFVLNIFASALQPIVGFVSDKKPMPYALPIGMVSSFIAITIISFTTQYWIILIAVLFLGFGSAIFHPEGSRVSFMAAGSKRGLAQSIYQVGGNSGQALAPLISAYIFDIFGQRGAAIVLVAATFGIILLTKIARWYKKQLEQERAAKKKRVLVSTLPPLTKKQVGVALTLLFTIIFARSFYTTNITSFYVFYLMDHYDVNLRLGQILIFLFMAFGVVGTFFGGSLSDRIGRKNVIILSVVVPMPFCLALPYVPLWAAMIFLVIIGTLIMISFSVTVVYAQELVPSKIGTMAGLTTGFAFGMGAIGAMVIGVLMDHKGIDFTMMVVSLLPLLLLIAFFLPKDKPASSAA
;
A
#
# COMPACT_ATOMS: atom_id res chain seq x y z
N MET A 1 26.11 31.67 15.59
CA MET A 1 24.71 31.51 16.06
C MET A 1 24.18 30.21 15.54
N ASN A 2 24.16 29.18 16.38
CA ASN A 2 23.60 27.86 16.02
C ASN A 2 22.09 27.99 15.88
N ASN A 3 21.59 28.09 14.67
CA ASN A 3 20.17 27.85 14.39
C ASN A 3 19.89 26.35 14.65
N GLN A 4 19.62 26.00 15.91
CA GLN A 4 19.03 24.72 16.24
C GLN A 4 17.67 24.69 15.53
N ILE A 5 17.60 23.89 14.46
CA ILE A 5 16.36 23.60 13.76
C ILE A 5 15.49 22.83 14.74
N ASN A 6 14.51 23.51 15.31
CA ASN A 6 13.58 22.93 16.27
C ASN A 6 12.73 21.88 15.55
N VAL A 7 13.21 20.64 15.48
CA VAL A 7 12.48 19.51 14.88
C VAL A 7 11.34 19.19 15.84
N ALA A 8 10.11 19.33 15.35
CA ALA A 8 8.92 19.06 16.16
C ALA A 8 8.94 17.60 16.69
N ASN A 9 8.50 17.40 17.92
CA ASN A 9 8.38 16.07 18.50
C ASN A 9 7.32 15.23 17.77
N PRO A 10 7.50 13.90 17.65
CA PRO A 10 6.50 13.01 17.07
C PRO A 10 5.20 13.02 17.88
N ILE A 11 4.06 13.04 17.20
CA ILE A 11 2.71 12.99 17.81
C ILE A 11 2.17 11.59 17.66
N TYR A 12 2.63 10.65 18.50
CA TYR A 12 2.27 9.23 18.44
C TYR A 12 0.76 8.96 18.41
N PRO A 13 -0.12 9.64 19.19
CA PRO A 13 -1.55 9.39 19.10
C PRO A 13 -2.10 9.60 17.69
N ILE A 14 -1.69 10.64 16.98
CA ILE A 14 -2.15 10.90 15.61
C ILE A 14 -1.59 9.87 14.66
N MET A 15 -0.32 9.44 14.82
CA MET A 15 0.28 8.39 14.00
C MET A 15 -0.49 7.06 14.14
N ILE A 16 -0.86 6.69 15.35
CA ILE A 16 -1.64 5.47 15.63
C ILE A 16 -3.06 5.60 15.07
N LEU A 17 -3.73 6.73 15.34
CA LEU A 17 -5.10 6.95 14.87
C LEU A 17 -5.20 6.91 13.34
N ILE A 18 -4.25 7.50 12.61
CA ILE A 18 -4.26 7.45 11.13
C ILE A 18 -3.91 6.04 10.61
N GLY A 19 -3.10 5.27 11.34
CA GLY A 19 -2.84 3.86 11.03
C GLY A 19 -4.10 2.99 11.21
N VAL A 20 -4.86 3.20 12.29
CA VAL A 20 -6.16 2.52 12.50
C VAL A 20 -7.18 2.92 11.43
N ALA A 21 -7.22 4.20 11.06
CA ALA A 21 -8.08 4.65 9.96
C ALA A 21 -7.69 4.01 8.63
N HIS A 22 -6.38 3.78 8.38
CA HIS A 22 -5.90 3.08 7.19
C HIS A 22 -6.30 1.61 7.19
N LEU A 23 -6.20 0.92 8.34
CA LEU A 23 -6.70 -0.44 8.49
C LEU A 23 -8.17 -0.54 8.06
N ILE A 24 -9.02 0.36 8.56
CA ILE A 24 -10.44 0.36 8.22
C ILE A 24 -10.65 0.63 6.72
N ASN A 25 -9.96 1.64 6.16
CA ASN A 25 -10.09 1.98 4.75
C ASN A 25 -9.72 0.81 3.83
N ASP A 26 -8.59 0.16 4.09
CA ASP A 26 -8.11 -0.94 3.25
C ASP A 26 -8.87 -2.24 3.46
N THR A 27 -9.40 -2.47 4.68
CA THR A 27 -10.36 -3.56 4.90
C THR A 27 -11.60 -3.38 4.02
N MET A 28 -12.15 -2.16 3.93
CA MET A 28 -13.33 -1.89 3.09
C MET A 28 -13.05 -2.15 1.61
N GLN A 29 -11.84 -1.83 1.12
CA GLN A 29 -11.46 -2.12 -0.27
C GLN A 29 -11.26 -3.62 -0.50
N ALA A 30 -10.55 -4.29 0.39
CA ALA A 30 -10.21 -5.70 0.27
C ALA A 30 -11.43 -6.63 0.45
N VAL A 31 -12.49 -6.15 1.07
CA VAL A 31 -13.79 -6.85 1.15
C VAL A 31 -14.36 -7.13 -0.25
N ILE A 32 -14.16 -6.25 -1.23
CA ILE A 32 -14.72 -6.44 -2.59
C ILE A 32 -14.20 -7.71 -3.26
N PRO A 33 -12.89 -7.92 -3.44
CA PRO A 33 -12.39 -9.18 -3.98
C PRO A 33 -12.73 -10.38 -3.10
N ALA A 34 -12.83 -10.22 -1.78
CA ALA A 34 -13.24 -11.28 -0.87
C ALA A 34 -14.72 -11.71 -1.06
N MET A 35 -15.56 -10.83 -1.62
CA MET A 35 -16.96 -11.11 -1.98
C MET A 35 -17.12 -11.77 -3.36
N PHE A 36 -16.08 -11.92 -4.17
CA PHE A 36 -16.22 -12.46 -5.53
C PHE A 36 -16.89 -13.85 -5.60
N PRO A 37 -16.59 -14.80 -4.71
CA PRO A 37 -17.31 -16.07 -4.66
C PRO A 37 -18.81 -15.89 -4.41
N ILE A 38 -19.18 -14.96 -3.55
CA ILE A 38 -20.58 -14.65 -3.21
C ILE A 38 -21.27 -14.00 -4.41
N PHE A 39 -20.66 -13.03 -5.08
CA PHE A 39 -21.20 -12.43 -6.29
C PHE A 39 -21.43 -13.48 -7.40
N LYS A 40 -20.52 -14.46 -7.50
CA LYS A 40 -20.69 -15.56 -8.46
C LYS A 40 -21.85 -16.47 -8.09
N SER A 41 -21.98 -16.85 -6.83
CA SER A 41 -22.99 -17.81 -6.36
C SER A 41 -24.39 -17.17 -6.21
N GLU A 42 -24.49 -15.97 -5.64
CA GLU A 42 -25.78 -15.34 -5.35
C GLU A 42 -26.31 -14.49 -6.52
N LEU A 43 -25.42 -13.81 -7.28
CA LEU A 43 -25.81 -12.93 -8.37
C LEU A 43 -25.58 -13.52 -9.75
N GLY A 44 -25.00 -14.72 -9.84
CA GLY A 44 -24.71 -15.39 -11.11
C GLY A 44 -23.72 -14.65 -12.01
N LEU A 45 -22.82 -13.81 -11.44
CA LEU A 45 -21.88 -13.03 -12.23
C LEU A 45 -20.84 -13.92 -12.92
N THR A 46 -20.50 -13.55 -14.18
CA THR A 46 -19.42 -14.19 -14.91
C THR A 46 -18.04 -13.76 -14.36
N PHE A 47 -16.99 -14.52 -14.61
CA PHE A 47 -15.62 -14.14 -14.23
C PHE A 47 -15.19 -12.82 -14.87
N THR A 48 -15.61 -12.55 -16.11
CA THR A 48 -15.37 -11.27 -16.80
C THR A 48 -16.01 -10.10 -16.02
N GLN A 49 -17.26 -10.26 -15.57
CA GLN A 49 -17.95 -9.23 -14.79
C GLN A 49 -17.26 -8.99 -13.43
N ILE A 50 -16.84 -10.04 -12.75
CA ILE A 50 -16.06 -9.98 -11.52
C ILE A 50 -14.71 -9.28 -11.76
N GLY A 51 -14.02 -9.66 -12.83
CA GLY A 51 -12.77 -9.02 -13.23
C GLY A 51 -12.94 -7.52 -13.52
N LEU A 52 -14.04 -7.13 -14.17
CA LEU A 52 -14.36 -5.72 -14.43
C LEU A 52 -14.63 -4.93 -13.15
N ILE A 53 -15.27 -5.52 -12.14
CA ILE A 53 -15.44 -4.88 -10.82
C ILE A 53 -14.07 -4.55 -10.21
N SER A 54 -13.14 -5.53 -10.21
CA SER A 54 -11.78 -5.33 -9.70
C SER A 54 -11.01 -4.27 -10.48
N PHE A 55 -11.07 -4.34 -11.81
CA PHE A 55 -10.41 -3.38 -12.69
C PHE A 55 -10.90 -1.95 -12.47
N VAL A 56 -12.23 -1.74 -12.46
CA VAL A 56 -12.82 -0.40 -12.26
C VAL A 56 -12.43 0.17 -10.91
N LEU A 57 -12.47 -0.62 -9.83
CA LEU A 57 -12.03 -0.20 -8.50
C LEU A 57 -10.58 0.28 -8.51
N ASN A 58 -9.68 -0.58 -8.99
CA ASN A 58 -8.25 -0.35 -8.87
C ASN A 58 -7.74 0.73 -9.82
N ILE A 59 -8.20 0.77 -11.08
CA ILE A 59 -7.78 1.79 -12.04
C ILE A 59 -8.27 3.18 -11.62
N PHE A 60 -9.52 3.27 -11.13
CA PHE A 60 -10.08 4.54 -10.70
C PHE A 60 -9.37 5.06 -9.44
N ALA A 61 -9.15 4.19 -8.45
CA ALA A 61 -8.38 4.54 -7.26
C ALA A 61 -6.96 4.99 -7.64
N SER A 62 -6.25 4.21 -8.44
CA SER A 62 -4.84 4.49 -8.81
C SER A 62 -4.67 5.77 -9.62
N ALA A 63 -5.55 6.02 -10.59
CA ALA A 63 -5.46 7.19 -11.46
C ALA A 63 -5.77 8.50 -10.71
N LEU A 64 -6.70 8.47 -9.75
CA LEU A 64 -7.09 9.67 -9.00
C LEU A 64 -6.12 10.03 -7.87
N GLN A 65 -5.37 9.07 -7.30
CA GLN A 65 -4.45 9.35 -6.18
C GLN A 65 -3.44 10.47 -6.47
N PRO A 66 -2.71 10.49 -7.61
CA PRO A 66 -1.80 11.59 -7.93
C PRO A 66 -2.52 12.93 -8.11
N ILE A 67 -3.73 12.91 -8.67
CA ILE A 67 -4.55 14.13 -8.89
C ILE A 67 -4.96 14.72 -7.54
N VAL A 68 -5.50 13.91 -6.65
CA VAL A 68 -5.87 14.33 -5.29
C VAL A 68 -4.63 14.83 -4.54
N GLY A 69 -3.51 14.11 -4.62
CA GLY A 69 -2.25 14.53 -4.00
C GLY A 69 -1.79 15.90 -4.50
N PHE A 70 -1.86 16.15 -5.81
CA PHE A 70 -1.49 17.45 -6.41
C PHE A 70 -2.42 18.57 -5.99
N VAL A 71 -3.73 18.33 -5.95
CA VAL A 71 -4.73 19.34 -5.52
C VAL A 71 -4.49 19.68 -4.05
N SER A 72 -4.30 18.69 -3.20
CA SER A 72 -4.11 18.88 -1.75
C SER A 72 -2.77 19.53 -1.41
N ASP A 73 -1.73 19.34 -2.23
CA ASP A 73 -0.46 20.06 -2.07
C ASP A 73 -0.61 21.57 -2.26
N LYS A 74 -1.50 21.99 -3.16
CA LYS A 74 -1.81 23.39 -3.42
C LYS A 74 -2.80 23.96 -2.39
N LYS A 75 -3.83 23.18 -2.06
CA LYS A 75 -4.91 23.58 -1.16
C LYS A 75 -5.21 22.42 -0.21
N PRO A 76 -4.55 22.35 0.96
CA PRO A 76 -4.80 21.31 1.94
C PRO A 76 -6.27 21.23 2.32
N MET A 77 -6.82 20.00 2.34
CA MET A 77 -8.25 19.74 2.54
C MET A 77 -8.45 18.82 3.76
N PRO A 78 -8.42 19.36 5.00
CA PRO A 78 -8.47 18.53 6.23
C PRO A 78 -9.65 17.57 6.30
N TYR A 79 -10.80 17.97 5.75
CA TYR A 79 -12.02 17.17 5.76
C TYR A 79 -12.15 16.19 4.58
N ALA A 80 -11.19 16.16 3.64
CA ALA A 80 -11.20 15.19 2.55
C ALA A 80 -11.18 13.74 3.06
N LEU A 81 -10.40 13.45 4.10
CA LEU A 81 -10.33 12.11 4.70
C LEU A 81 -11.68 11.57 5.20
N PRO A 82 -12.45 12.27 6.07
CA PRO A 82 -13.78 11.79 6.46
C PRO A 82 -14.76 11.74 5.29
N ILE A 83 -14.68 12.66 4.31
CA ILE A 83 -15.52 12.62 3.10
C ILE A 83 -15.21 11.37 2.27
N GLY A 84 -13.93 11.01 2.09
CA GLY A 84 -13.52 9.78 1.41
C GLY A 84 -14.07 8.54 2.12
N MET A 85 -14.02 8.49 3.46
CA MET A 85 -14.57 7.37 4.24
C MET A 85 -16.10 7.29 4.13
N VAL A 86 -16.81 8.44 4.08
CA VAL A 86 -18.26 8.47 3.81
C VAL A 86 -18.57 7.92 2.42
N SER A 87 -17.76 8.27 1.40
CA SER A 87 -17.91 7.69 0.06
C SER A 87 -17.76 6.17 0.07
N SER A 88 -16.76 5.64 0.79
CA SER A 88 -16.57 4.20 0.97
C SER A 88 -17.72 3.55 1.76
N PHE A 89 -18.25 4.23 2.78
CA PHE A 89 -19.43 3.78 3.54
C PHE A 89 -20.66 3.64 2.62
N ILE A 90 -20.93 4.64 1.78
CA ILE A 90 -22.04 4.61 0.80
C ILE A 90 -21.84 3.44 -0.16
N ALA A 91 -20.61 3.25 -0.66
CA ALA A 91 -20.28 2.15 -1.57
C ALA A 91 -20.60 0.78 -0.97
N ILE A 92 -20.11 0.50 0.25
CA ILE A 92 -20.36 -0.78 0.94
C ILE A 92 -21.84 -0.94 1.25
N THR A 93 -22.55 0.13 1.63
CA THR A 93 -24.01 0.07 1.84
C THR A 93 -24.72 -0.37 0.57
N ILE A 94 -24.43 0.26 -0.58
CA ILE A 94 -25.03 -0.11 -1.86
C ILE A 94 -24.69 -1.56 -2.20
N ILE A 95 -23.43 -1.98 -2.08
CA ILE A 95 -22.97 -3.32 -2.42
C ILE A 95 -23.64 -4.37 -1.53
N SER A 96 -23.87 -4.08 -0.25
CA SER A 96 -24.48 -5.03 0.68
C SER A 96 -25.94 -5.39 0.32
N PHE A 97 -26.65 -4.52 -0.39
CA PHE A 97 -28.09 -4.69 -0.61
C PHE A 97 -28.52 -4.71 -2.08
N THR A 98 -27.65 -4.38 -3.03
CA THR A 98 -27.99 -4.40 -4.46
C THR A 98 -27.79 -5.78 -5.08
N THR A 99 -28.71 -6.15 -5.97
CA THR A 99 -28.60 -7.36 -6.80
C THR A 99 -28.23 -7.03 -8.25
N GLN A 100 -28.09 -5.75 -8.57
CA GLN A 100 -27.85 -5.28 -9.93
C GLN A 100 -26.37 -5.03 -10.19
N TYR A 101 -25.80 -5.72 -11.16
CA TYR A 101 -24.40 -5.62 -11.54
C TYR A 101 -23.92 -4.18 -11.82
N TRP A 102 -24.71 -3.39 -12.58
CA TRP A 102 -24.34 -2.01 -12.92
C TRP A 102 -24.31 -1.09 -11.70
N ILE A 103 -25.16 -1.34 -10.72
CA ILE A 103 -25.15 -0.60 -9.45
C ILE A 103 -23.90 -0.96 -8.63
N ILE A 104 -23.43 -2.22 -8.68
CA ILE A 104 -22.14 -2.61 -8.07
C ILE A 104 -20.99 -1.85 -8.72
N LEU A 105 -20.96 -1.73 -10.05
CA LEU A 105 -19.92 -0.97 -10.75
C LEU A 105 -19.91 0.51 -10.36
N ILE A 106 -21.07 1.11 -10.20
CA ILE A 106 -21.17 2.50 -9.70
C ILE A 106 -20.69 2.59 -8.25
N ALA A 107 -21.06 1.63 -7.41
CA ALA A 107 -20.67 1.61 -6.01
C ALA A 107 -19.14 1.49 -5.85
N VAL A 108 -18.47 0.67 -6.65
CA VAL A 108 -17.00 0.55 -6.57
C VAL A 108 -16.27 1.80 -7.06
N LEU A 109 -16.89 2.66 -7.87
CA LEU A 109 -16.34 4.01 -8.17
C LEU A 109 -16.34 4.88 -6.91
N PHE A 110 -17.42 4.86 -6.10
CA PHE A 110 -17.43 5.57 -4.81
C PHE A 110 -16.37 5.04 -3.85
N LEU A 111 -16.15 3.72 -3.83
CA LEU A 111 -15.11 3.10 -3.03
C LEU A 111 -13.71 3.51 -3.51
N GLY A 112 -13.48 3.47 -4.82
CA GLY A 112 -12.23 3.91 -5.45
C GLY A 112 -11.95 5.41 -5.22
N PHE A 113 -12.98 6.26 -5.22
CA PHE A 113 -12.87 7.68 -4.88
C PHE A 113 -12.45 7.88 -3.42
N GLY A 114 -13.05 7.14 -2.47
CA GLY A 114 -12.68 7.16 -1.07
C GLY A 114 -11.20 6.79 -0.87
N SER A 115 -10.77 5.72 -1.53
CA SER A 115 -9.39 5.25 -1.53
C SER A 115 -8.42 6.26 -2.14
N ALA A 116 -8.78 6.85 -3.28
CA ALA A 116 -7.96 7.83 -3.97
C ALA A 116 -7.68 9.08 -3.13
N ILE A 117 -8.63 9.49 -2.30
CA ILE A 117 -8.45 10.58 -1.33
C ILE A 117 -7.60 10.12 -0.15
N PHE A 118 -7.88 8.91 0.36
CA PHE A 118 -7.33 8.46 1.63
C PHE A 118 -5.82 8.33 1.59
N HIS A 119 -5.24 7.70 0.58
CA HIS A 119 -3.82 7.39 0.54
C HIS A 119 -2.90 8.63 0.53
N PRO A 120 -3.09 9.64 -0.34
CA PRO A 120 -2.24 10.83 -0.32
C PRO A 120 -2.45 11.71 0.93
N GLU A 121 -3.71 11.90 1.36
CA GLU A 121 -4.02 12.72 2.53
C GLU A 121 -3.64 12.04 3.85
N GLY A 122 -3.86 10.73 3.98
CA GLY A 122 -3.46 9.96 5.15
C GLY A 122 -1.94 9.93 5.32
N SER A 123 -1.20 9.73 4.22
CA SER A 123 0.25 9.80 4.22
C SER A 123 0.75 11.21 4.60
N ARG A 124 0.06 12.26 4.15
CA ARG A 124 0.35 13.65 4.55
C ARG A 124 0.14 13.87 6.06
N VAL A 125 -0.98 13.39 6.62
CA VAL A 125 -1.25 13.46 8.07
C VAL A 125 -0.17 12.72 8.85
N SER A 126 0.18 11.51 8.42
CA SER A 126 1.28 10.71 8.99
C SER A 126 2.58 11.48 8.98
N PHE A 127 2.94 12.09 7.83
CA PHE A 127 4.14 12.92 7.70
C PHE A 127 4.10 14.14 8.64
N MET A 128 2.96 14.82 8.77
CA MET A 128 2.82 15.99 9.66
C MET A 128 2.95 15.63 11.14
N ALA A 129 2.51 14.43 11.52
CA ALA A 129 2.62 13.93 12.89
C ALA A 129 4.00 13.34 13.22
N ALA A 130 4.83 13.08 12.22
CA ALA A 130 6.07 12.30 12.35
C ALA A 130 7.18 12.98 13.15
N GLY A 131 7.25 14.31 13.15
CA GLY A 131 8.41 15.03 13.71
C GLY A 131 9.71 14.56 13.05
N SER A 132 10.68 14.10 13.85
CA SER A 132 11.93 13.51 13.37
C SER A 132 11.81 12.06 12.90
N LYS A 133 10.70 11.35 13.22
CA LYS A 133 10.55 9.90 12.99
C LYS A 133 9.66 9.59 11.79
N ARG A 134 10.02 10.10 10.61
CA ARG A 134 9.21 10.00 9.38
C ARG A 134 9.02 8.55 8.90
N GLY A 135 10.07 7.77 8.95
CA GLY A 135 10.03 6.36 8.58
C GLY A 135 9.08 5.57 9.49
N LEU A 136 9.19 5.74 10.81
CA LEU A 136 8.31 5.10 11.78
C LEU A 136 6.83 5.51 11.57
N ALA A 137 6.57 6.81 11.37
CA ALA A 137 5.22 7.30 11.15
C ALA A 137 4.59 6.68 9.89
N GLN A 138 5.33 6.65 8.79
CA GLN A 138 4.85 6.04 7.54
C GLN A 138 4.70 4.52 7.68
N SER A 139 5.55 3.86 8.46
CA SER A 139 5.39 2.42 8.76
C SER A 139 4.12 2.13 9.53
N ILE A 140 3.84 2.88 10.61
CA ILE A 140 2.59 2.72 11.37
C ILE A 140 1.37 2.90 10.45
N TYR A 141 1.43 3.90 9.58
CA TYR A 141 0.38 4.14 8.60
C TYR A 141 0.20 2.95 7.65
N GLN A 142 1.28 2.44 7.04
CA GLN A 142 1.23 1.35 6.07
C GLN A 142 0.90 -0.01 6.71
N VAL A 143 1.39 -0.27 7.92
CA VAL A 143 0.98 -1.47 8.68
C VAL A 143 -0.53 -1.52 8.88
N GLY A 144 -1.16 -0.35 9.14
CA GLY A 144 -2.62 -0.27 9.19
C GLY A 144 -3.25 -0.80 7.91
N GLY A 145 -2.88 -0.24 6.75
CA GLY A 145 -3.43 -0.66 5.45
C GLY A 145 -3.17 -2.13 5.14
N ASN A 146 -1.93 -2.58 5.23
CA ASN A 146 -1.57 -3.97 4.95
C ASN A 146 -2.31 -4.96 5.88
N SER A 147 -2.49 -4.59 7.17
CA SER A 147 -3.27 -5.41 8.10
C SER A 147 -4.75 -5.44 7.72
N GLY A 148 -5.29 -4.31 7.25
CA GLY A 148 -6.66 -4.24 6.74
C GLY A 148 -6.89 -5.17 5.56
N GLN A 149 -5.96 -5.17 4.60
CA GLN A 149 -6.01 -6.09 3.45
C GLN A 149 -5.93 -7.56 3.88
N ALA A 150 -5.06 -7.88 4.84
CA ALA A 150 -4.91 -9.23 5.34
C ALA A 150 -6.14 -9.74 6.12
N LEU A 151 -6.99 -8.85 6.68
CA LEU A 151 -8.22 -9.24 7.36
C LEU A 151 -9.33 -9.69 6.40
N ALA A 152 -9.33 -9.26 5.14
CA ALA A 152 -10.42 -9.53 4.22
C ALA A 152 -10.72 -11.02 3.98
N PRO A 153 -9.73 -11.91 3.80
CA PRO A 153 -9.98 -13.36 3.70
C PRO A 153 -10.65 -13.94 4.96
N LEU A 154 -10.32 -13.43 6.15
CA LEU A 154 -10.95 -13.87 7.40
C LEU A 154 -12.39 -13.39 7.49
N ILE A 155 -12.67 -12.14 7.08
CA ILE A 155 -14.05 -11.61 6.98
C ILE A 155 -14.86 -12.46 6.01
N SER A 156 -14.29 -12.84 4.86
CA SER A 156 -14.97 -13.71 3.89
C SER A 156 -15.29 -15.07 4.51
N ALA A 157 -14.31 -15.73 5.13
CA ALA A 157 -14.48 -17.08 5.69
C ALA A 157 -15.50 -17.16 6.85
N TYR A 158 -15.61 -16.11 7.67
CA TYR A 158 -16.41 -16.17 8.89
C TYR A 158 -17.70 -15.34 8.84
N ILE A 159 -17.81 -14.39 7.92
CA ILE A 159 -18.97 -13.50 7.82
C ILE A 159 -19.74 -13.75 6.53
N PHE A 160 -19.07 -13.75 5.37
CA PHE A 160 -19.77 -13.88 4.10
C PHE A 160 -20.25 -15.31 3.84
N ASP A 161 -19.54 -16.32 4.34
CA ASP A 161 -19.98 -17.71 4.28
C ASP A 161 -21.30 -17.94 5.02
N ILE A 162 -21.55 -17.17 6.10
CA ILE A 162 -22.77 -17.30 6.92
C ILE A 162 -23.89 -16.37 6.44
N PHE A 163 -23.56 -15.11 6.14
CA PHE A 163 -24.56 -14.05 5.90
C PHE A 163 -24.65 -13.64 4.42
N GLY A 164 -23.88 -14.30 3.53
CA GLY A 164 -23.84 -13.97 2.11
C GLY A 164 -23.44 -12.53 1.84
N GLN A 165 -23.96 -11.96 0.77
CA GLN A 165 -23.70 -10.58 0.35
C GLN A 165 -24.04 -9.56 1.44
N ARG A 166 -25.12 -9.77 2.20
CA ARG A 166 -25.55 -8.87 3.28
C ARG A 166 -24.55 -8.81 4.43
N GLY A 167 -23.71 -9.81 4.59
CA GLY A 167 -22.61 -9.83 5.56
C GLY A 167 -21.67 -8.64 5.43
N ALA A 168 -21.54 -8.06 4.23
CA ALA A 168 -20.74 -6.86 4.01
C ALA A 168 -21.22 -5.65 4.84
N ALA A 169 -22.51 -5.59 5.21
CA ALA A 169 -23.05 -4.53 6.07
C ALA A 169 -22.39 -4.49 7.48
N ILE A 170 -21.82 -5.59 7.95
CA ILE A 170 -21.09 -5.62 9.23
C ILE A 170 -19.87 -4.69 9.20
N VAL A 171 -19.23 -4.55 8.04
CA VAL A 171 -18.07 -3.66 7.86
C VAL A 171 -18.45 -2.18 8.02
N LEU A 172 -19.72 -1.82 7.86
CA LEU A 172 -20.23 -0.46 8.07
C LEU A 172 -20.05 0.03 9.52
N VAL A 173 -20.02 -0.89 10.49
CA VAL A 173 -19.72 -0.55 11.89
C VAL A 173 -18.29 0.01 11.99
N ALA A 174 -17.33 -0.68 11.38
CA ALA A 174 -15.94 -0.21 11.33
C ALA A 174 -15.83 1.09 10.53
N ALA A 175 -16.55 1.23 9.41
CA ALA A 175 -16.57 2.45 8.61
C ALA A 175 -17.14 3.65 9.39
N THR A 176 -18.21 3.47 10.17
CA THR A 176 -18.78 4.51 11.04
C THR A 176 -17.74 4.98 12.07
N PHE A 177 -17.05 4.03 12.72
CA PHE A 177 -15.95 4.35 13.62
C PHE A 177 -14.82 5.09 12.89
N GLY A 178 -14.49 4.67 11.66
CA GLY A 178 -13.51 5.33 10.79
C GLY A 178 -13.88 6.79 10.48
N ILE A 179 -15.16 7.10 10.18
CA ILE A 179 -15.64 8.47 9.95
C ILE A 179 -15.45 9.34 11.19
N ILE A 180 -15.82 8.81 12.37
CA ILE A 180 -15.66 9.53 13.65
C ILE A 180 -14.18 9.81 13.91
N LEU A 181 -13.33 8.80 13.72
CA LEU A 181 -11.90 8.88 13.92
C LEU A 181 -11.26 9.92 13.00
N LEU A 182 -11.56 9.83 11.70
CA LEU A 182 -11.04 10.75 10.69
C LEU A 182 -11.55 12.18 10.88
N THR A 183 -12.76 12.37 11.40
CA THR A 183 -13.25 13.70 11.76
C THR A 183 -12.43 14.31 12.92
N LYS A 184 -12.01 13.54 13.90
CA LYS A 184 -11.10 13.99 14.96
C LYS A 184 -9.72 14.36 14.38
N ILE A 185 -9.18 13.53 13.50
CA ILE A 185 -7.92 13.79 12.80
C ILE A 185 -8.03 15.06 11.94
N ALA A 186 -9.14 15.26 11.22
CA ALA A 186 -9.39 16.43 10.38
C ALA A 186 -9.38 17.73 11.19
N ARG A 187 -9.98 17.73 12.39
CA ARG A 187 -9.95 18.88 13.30
C ARG A 187 -8.54 19.21 13.76
N TRP A 188 -7.75 18.20 14.12
CA TRP A 188 -6.34 18.36 14.47
C TRP A 188 -5.55 18.92 13.27
N TYR A 189 -5.73 18.34 12.08
CA TYR A 189 -5.05 18.76 10.87
C TYR A 189 -5.36 20.23 10.53
N LYS A 190 -6.64 20.63 10.60
CA LYS A 190 -7.06 22.03 10.41
C LYS A 190 -6.35 22.96 11.38
N LYS A 191 -6.32 22.62 12.68
CA LYS A 191 -5.65 23.41 13.72
C LYS A 191 -4.14 23.56 13.45
N GLN A 192 -3.47 22.50 13.01
CA GLN A 192 -2.05 22.57 12.65
C GLN A 192 -1.80 23.53 11.47
N LEU A 193 -2.64 23.50 10.45
CA LEU A 193 -2.53 24.41 9.29
C LEU A 193 -2.77 25.88 9.70
N GLU A 194 -3.72 26.14 10.60
CA GLU A 194 -3.98 27.49 11.12
C GLU A 194 -2.79 28.02 11.94
N GLN A 195 -2.20 27.17 12.79
CA GLN A 195 -1.00 27.52 13.55
C GLN A 195 0.22 27.79 12.65
N GLU A 196 0.43 26.98 11.62
CA GLU A 196 1.51 27.19 10.65
C GLU A 196 1.34 28.51 9.86
N ARG A 197 0.11 28.85 9.48
CA ARG A 197 -0.22 30.13 8.84
C ARG A 197 0.02 31.33 9.77
N ALA A 198 -0.47 31.25 11.01
CA ALA A 198 -0.32 32.31 11.99
C ALA A 198 1.16 32.57 12.37
N ALA A 199 1.96 31.52 12.46
CA ALA A 199 3.38 31.62 12.78
C ALA A 199 4.25 32.10 11.61
N LYS A 200 3.66 32.35 10.40
CA LYS A 200 4.41 32.57 9.15
C LYS A 200 5.53 31.54 8.89
N LYS A 201 5.52 30.46 9.66
CA LYS A 201 6.47 29.37 9.54
C LYS A 201 6.00 28.45 8.42
N LYS A 202 6.64 28.55 7.24
CA LYS A 202 6.67 27.41 6.34
C LYS A 202 7.43 26.31 7.08
N ARG A 203 6.86 25.11 7.24
CA ARG A 203 7.64 23.95 7.65
C ARG A 203 8.79 23.81 6.67
N VAL A 204 10.00 24.14 7.13
CA VAL A 204 11.22 23.81 6.39
C VAL A 204 11.37 22.31 6.52
N LEU A 205 11.11 21.63 5.44
CA LEU A 205 11.33 20.20 5.34
C LEU A 205 12.85 19.99 5.39
N VAL A 206 13.33 19.48 6.50
CA VAL A 206 14.72 19.03 6.59
C VAL A 206 14.79 17.74 5.78
N SER A 207 15.19 17.86 4.50
CA SER A 207 15.51 16.70 3.70
C SER A 207 16.79 16.07 4.23
N THR A 208 16.79 14.75 4.36
CA THR A 208 18.02 13.99 4.68
C THR A 208 18.90 13.81 3.45
N LEU A 209 18.38 14.16 2.27
CA LEU A 209 19.11 14.12 1.01
C LEU A 209 20.01 15.36 0.85
N PRO A 210 21.16 15.21 0.21
CA PRO A 210 21.99 16.35 -0.18
C PRO A 210 21.24 17.24 -1.19
N PRO A 211 21.65 18.49 -1.36
CA PRO A 211 21.11 19.35 -2.42
C PRO A 211 21.29 18.68 -3.79
N LEU A 212 20.16 18.39 -4.46
CA LEU A 212 20.14 17.73 -5.77
C LEU A 212 19.68 18.70 -6.84
N THR A 213 20.29 18.61 -8.02
CA THR A 213 19.81 19.31 -9.22
C THR A 213 18.50 18.70 -9.71
N LYS A 214 17.69 19.45 -10.47
CA LYS A 214 16.45 18.95 -11.06
C LYS A 214 16.65 17.66 -11.86
N LYS A 215 17.76 17.56 -12.59
CA LYS A 215 18.12 16.35 -13.36
C LYS A 215 18.38 15.14 -12.43
N GLN A 216 19.11 15.33 -11.35
CA GLN A 216 19.38 14.28 -10.36
C GLN A 216 18.10 13.82 -9.65
N VAL A 217 17.19 14.74 -9.30
CA VAL A 217 15.87 14.41 -8.76
C VAL A 217 15.06 13.58 -9.76
N GLY A 218 15.04 13.98 -11.05
CA GLY A 218 14.36 13.22 -12.09
C GLY A 218 14.90 11.79 -12.22
N VAL A 219 16.23 11.64 -12.28
CA VAL A 219 16.88 10.31 -12.32
C VAL A 219 16.54 9.49 -11.08
N ALA A 220 16.61 10.08 -9.88
CA ALA A 220 16.31 9.39 -8.63
C ALA A 220 14.85 8.91 -8.58
N LEU A 221 13.91 9.74 -9.06
CA LEU A 221 12.49 9.34 -9.17
C LEU A 221 12.31 8.20 -10.18
N THR A 222 12.94 8.26 -11.35
CA THR A 222 12.87 7.17 -12.34
C THR A 222 13.37 5.86 -11.75
N LEU A 223 14.53 5.87 -11.09
CA LEU A 223 15.08 4.69 -10.40
C LEU A 223 14.10 4.16 -9.34
N LEU A 224 13.53 5.06 -8.52
CA LEU A 224 12.58 4.69 -7.48
C LEU A 224 11.31 4.06 -8.05
N PHE A 225 10.74 4.63 -9.11
CA PHE A 225 9.56 4.07 -9.77
C PHE A 225 9.83 2.74 -10.45
N THR A 226 11.03 2.54 -11.01
CA THR A 226 11.44 1.22 -11.55
C THR A 226 11.55 0.18 -10.42
N ILE A 227 12.04 0.57 -9.25
CA ILE A 227 12.06 -0.31 -8.07
C ILE A 227 10.63 -0.66 -7.63
N ILE A 228 9.73 0.33 -7.54
CA ILE A 228 8.33 0.11 -7.19
C ILE A 228 7.65 -0.81 -8.20
N PHE A 229 7.88 -0.60 -9.51
CA PHE A 229 7.38 -1.45 -10.59
C PHE A 229 7.79 -2.91 -10.40
N ALA A 230 9.08 -3.19 -10.34
CA ALA A 230 9.58 -4.57 -10.24
C ALA A 230 9.11 -5.26 -8.95
N ARG A 231 9.09 -4.54 -7.83
CA ARG A 231 8.55 -5.03 -6.57
C ARG A 231 7.05 -5.35 -6.67
N SER A 232 6.26 -4.45 -7.25
CA SER A 232 4.81 -4.64 -7.38
C SER A 232 4.47 -5.83 -8.26
N PHE A 233 5.15 -6.01 -9.38
CA PHE A 233 4.98 -7.20 -10.22
C PHE A 233 5.31 -8.49 -9.48
N TYR A 234 6.47 -8.53 -8.81
CA TYR A 234 6.87 -9.70 -8.03
C TYR A 234 5.87 -10.02 -6.92
N THR A 235 5.45 -9.01 -6.16
CA THR A 235 4.50 -9.18 -5.06
C THR A 235 3.15 -9.66 -5.57
N THR A 236 2.64 -9.08 -6.68
CA THR A 236 1.39 -9.51 -7.30
C THR A 236 1.47 -10.95 -7.78
N ASN A 237 2.61 -11.38 -8.34
CA ASN A 237 2.81 -12.77 -8.70
C ASN A 237 2.63 -13.69 -7.49
N ILE A 238 3.29 -13.40 -6.37
CA ILE A 238 3.19 -14.21 -5.16
C ILE A 238 1.76 -14.21 -4.61
N THR A 239 1.13 -13.04 -4.50
CA THR A 239 -0.19 -12.93 -3.85
C THR A 239 -1.35 -13.46 -4.70
N SER A 240 -1.22 -13.44 -6.03
CA SER A 240 -2.34 -13.77 -6.93
C SER A 240 -2.13 -15.06 -7.73
N PHE A 241 -0.89 -15.45 -8.00
CA PHE A 241 -0.62 -16.56 -8.92
C PHE A 241 0.21 -17.69 -8.30
N TYR A 242 0.99 -17.43 -7.27
CA TYR A 242 1.85 -18.46 -6.69
C TYR A 242 1.06 -19.61 -6.07
N VAL A 243 -0.19 -19.38 -5.67
CA VAL A 243 -1.09 -20.44 -5.22
C VAL A 243 -1.30 -21.51 -6.29
N PHE A 244 -1.42 -21.13 -7.57
CA PHE A 244 -1.57 -22.07 -8.67
C PHE A 244 -0.30 -22.88 -8.87
N TYR A 245 0.88 -22.24 -8.76
CA TYR A 245 2.17 -22.94 -8.79
C TYR A 245 2.28 -23.95 -7.64
N LEU A 246 1.87 -23.57 -6.42
CA LEU A 246 1.88 -24.47 -5.27
C LEU A 246 1.00 -25.70 -5.51
N MET A 247 -0.18 -25.52 -6.09
CA MET A 247 -1.12 -26.61 -6.40
C MET A 247 -0.59 -27.51 -7.52
N ASP A 248 -0.04 -26.94 -8.59
CA ASP A 248 0.42 -27.67 -9.77
C ASP A 248 1.75 -28.37 -9.53
N HIS A 249 2.71 -27.70 -8.91
CA HIS A 249 4.09 -28.19 -8.76
C HIS A 249 4.30 -29.06 -7.50
N TYR A 250 3.58 -28.75 -6.39
CA TYR A 250 3.73 -29.47 -5.11
C TYR A 250 2.52 -30.32 -4.75
N ASP A 251 1.50 -30.38 -5.59
CA ASP A 251 0.25 -31.12 -5.36
C ASP A 251 -0.42 -30.79 -4.01
N VAL A 252 -0.31 -29.53 -3.57
CA VAL A 252 -0.97 -29.07 -2.34
C VAL A 252 -2.40 -28.65 -2.61
N ASN A 253 -3.28 -28.85 -1.63
CA ASN A 253 -4.65 -28.36 -1.74
C ASN A 253 -4.72 -26.82 -1.65
N LEU A 254 -5.82 -26.26 -2.16
CA LEU A 254 -6.06 -24.81 -2.18
C LEU A 254 -5.93 -24.17 -0.79
N ARG A 255 -6.42 -24.84 0.26
CA ARG A 255 -6.39 -24.32 1.63
C ARG A 255 -4.93 -24.10 2.11
N LEU A 256 -4.05 -25.09 1.90
CA LEU A 256 -2.64 -24.96 2.28
C LEU A 256 -1.97 -23.87 1.44
N GLY A 257 -2.22 -23.84 0.12
CA GLY A 257 -1.71 -22.77 -0.75
C GLY A 257 -2.10 -21.38 -0.26
N GLN A 258 -3.35 -21.16 0.10
CA GLN A 258 -3.82 -19.87 0.64
C GLN A 258 -3.19 -19.52 2.00
N ILE A 259 -2.98 -20.50 2.88
CA ILE A 259 -2.27 -20.29 4.15
C ILE A 259 -0.82 -19.82 3.89
N LEU A 260 -0.14 -20.36 2.90
CA LEU A 260 1.22 -19.93 2.56
C LEU A 260 1.27 -18.50 2.01
N ILE A 261 0.29 -18.12 1.18
CA ILE A 261 0.16 -16.73 0.73
C ILE A 261 -0.16 -15.79 1.90
N PHE A 262 -1.05 -16.19 2.80
CA PHE A 262 -1.31 -15.43 4.02
C PHE A 262 -0.04 -15.22 4.86
N LEU A 263 0.80 -16.26 5.03
CA LEU A 263 2.07 -16.14 5.74
C LEU A 263 3.00 -15.12 5.08
N PHE A 264 3.15 -15.14 3.76
CA PHE A 264 3.90 -14.13 3.02
C PHE A 264 3.40 -12.71 3.33
N MET A 265 2.07 -12.49 3.30
CA MET A 265 1.46 -11.19 3.58
C MET A 265 1.63 -10.77 5.04
N ALA A 266 1.37 -11.67 5.99
CA ALA A 266 1.47 -11.39 7.42
C ALA A 266 2.90 -11.00 7.82
N PHE A 267 3.90 -11.73 7.33
CA PHE A 267 5.30 -11.38 7.55
C PHE A 267 5.73 -10.14 6.77
N GLY A 268 5.08 -9.82 5.66
CA GLY A 268 5.19 -8.53 4.98
C GLY A 268 4.75 -7.34 5.84
N VAL A 269 3.69 -7.50 6.64
CA VAL A 269 3.28 -6.49 7.64
C VAL A 269 4.40 -6.26 8.67
N VAL A 270 5.00 -7.35 9.19
CA VAL A 270 6.14 -7.28 10.12
C VAL A 270 7.32 -6.52 9.48
N GLY A 271 7.67 -6.88 8.24
CA GLY A 271 8.73 -6.18 7.48
C GLY A 271 8.45 -4.69 7.32
N THR A 272 7.23 -4.33 6.94
CA THR A 272 6.79 -2.93 6.80
C THR A 272 6.93 -2.15 8.10
N PHE A 273 6.58 -2.75 9.25
CA PHE A 273 6.70 -2.13 10.56
C PHE A 273 8.15 -1.80 10.92
N PHE A 274 9.05 -2.76 10.79
CA PHE A 274 10.46 -2.55 11.14
C PHE A 274 11.20 -1.69 10.12
N GLY A 275 10.79 -1.70 8.85
CA GLY A 275 11.47 -1.00 7.76
C GLY A 275 11.59 0.50 7.97
N GLY A 276 10.52 1.16 8.44
CA GLY A 276 10.55 2.59 8.68
C GLY A 276 11.47 2.98 9.82
N SER A 277 11.38 2.29 10.97
CA SER A 277 12.28 2.53 12.11
C SER A 277 13.75 2.27 11.75
N LEU A 278 14.00 1.23 10.95
CA LEU A 278 15.33 0.93 10.45
C LEU A 278 15.83 2.02 9.52
N SER A 279 14.97 2.56 8.64
CA SER A 279 15.34 3.63 7.71
C SER A 279 15.71 4.94 8.41
N ASP A 280 15.10 5.22 9.55
CA ASP A 280 15.44 6.38 10.36
C ASP A 280 16.84 6.24 11.02
N ARG A 281 17.32 5.00 11.21
CA ARG A 281 18.64 4.70 11.82
C ARG A 281 19.77 4.59 10.80
N ILE A 282 19.56 3.84 9.72
CA ILE A 282 20.64 3.54 8.75
C ILE A 282 20.51 4.27 7.40
N GLY A 283 19.45 5.07 7.23
CA GLY A 283 19.13 5.79 5.98
C GLY A 283 18.19 5.02 5.06
N ARG A 284 17.44 5.76 4.23
CA ARG A 284 16.40 5.21 3.35
C ARG A 284 17.01 4.36 2.24
N LYS A 285 18.05 4.87 1.56
CA LYS A 285 18.74 4.14 0.50
C LYS A 285 19.24 2.78 0.98
N ASN A 286 19.84 2.72 2.17
CA ASN A 286 20.40 1.47 2.70
C ASN A 286 19.31 0.43 2.98
N VAL A 287 18.14 0.86 3.48
CA VAL A 287 17.00 -0.03 3.70
C VAL A 287 16.40 -0.50 2.36
N ILE A 288 16.32 0.37 1.36
CA ILE A 288 15.89 -0.03 0.02
C ILE A 288 16.84 -1.07 -0.56
N ILE A 289 18.17 -0.88 -0.46
CA ILE A 289 19.16 -1.87 -0.91
C ILE A 289 19.04 -3.19 -0.13
N LEU A 290 18.89 -3.13 1.19
CA LEU A 290 18.71 -4.32 2.04
C LEU A 290 17.48 -5.13 1.61
N SER A 291 16.36 -4.44 1.31
CA SER A 291 15.10 -5.08 0.86
C SER A 291 15.20 -5.76 -0.50
N VAL A 292 16.29 -5.54 -1.21
CA VAL A 292 16.57 -6.12 -2.54
C VAL A 292 17.60 -7.23 -2.43
N VAL A 293 18.77 -6.89 -1.89
CA VAL A 293 19.95 -7.78 -1.93
C VAL A 293 19.74 -9.03 -1.08
N VAL A 294 19.18 -8.86 0.12
CA VAL A 294 19.03 -10.00 1.05
C VAL A 294 17.95 -10.99 0.59
N PRO A 295 16.75 -10.59 0.13
CA PRO A 295 15.75 -11.55 -0.35
C PRO A 295 16.05 -12.11 -1.75
N MET A 296 16.92 -11.49 -2.55
CA MET A 296 17.18 -11.87 -3.94
C MET A 296 17.55 -13.36 -4.13
N PRO A 297 18.51 -13.96 -3.39
CA PRO A 297 18.82 -15.36 -3.57
C PRO A 297 17.63 -16.28 -3.27
N PHE A 298 16.79 -15.92 -2.30
CA PHE A 298 15.57 -16.65 -1.99
C PHE A 298 14.51 -16.50 -3.09
N CYS A 299 14.36 -15.30 -3.67
CA CYS A 299 13.45 -15.07 -4.80
C CYS A 299 13.86 -15.90 -6.03
N LEU A 300 15.15 -15.91 -6.35
CA LEU A 300 15.68 -16.64 -7.50
C LEU A 300 15.57 -18.17 -7.32
N ALA A 301 15.77 -18.64 -6.09
CA ALA A 301 15.72 -20.06 -5.78
C ALA A 301 14.29 -20.59 -5.54
N LEU A 302 13.32 -19.71 -5.27
CA LEU A 302 11.94 -20.09 -4.90
C LEU A 302 11.27 -21.10 -5.85
N PRO A 303 11.45 -21.02 -7.19
CA PRO A 303 10.87 -22.01 -8.10
C PRO A 303 11.56 -23.38 -8.10
N TYR A 304 12.68 -23.55 -7.42
CA TYR A 304 13.52 -24.75 -7.52
C TYR A 304 13.68 -25.50 -6.19
N VAL A 305 13.07 -25.02 -5.12
CA VAL A 305 13.24 -25.61 -3.78
C VAL A 305 12.06 -26.52 -3.42
N PRO A 306 12.24 -27.52 -2.53
CA PRO A 306 11.12 -28.32 -2.05
C PRO A 306 10.14 -27.48 -1.21
N LEU A 307 8.90 -27.97 -1.06
CA LEU A 307 7.80 -27.25 -0.38
C LEU A 307 8.19 -26.69 0.99
N TRP A 308 8.87 -27.48 1.84
CA TRP A 308 9.28 -27.02 3.17
C TRP A 308 10.23 -25.81 3.12
N ALA A 309 11.11 -25.76 2.13
CA ALA A 309 12.00 -24.62 1.92
C ALA A 309 11.25 -23.43 1.32
N ALA A 310 10.31 -23.66 0.39
CA ALA A 310 9.44 -22.63 -0.15
C ALA A 310 8.62 -21.92 0.94
N MET A 311 8.13 -22.66 1.95
CA MET A 311 7.44 -22.09 3.11
C MET A 311 8.32 -21.09 3.88
N ILE A 312 9.57 -21.48 4.17
CA ILE A 312 10.55 -20.62 4.84
C ILE A 312 10.91 -19.41 3.96
N PHE A 313 11.12 -19.64 2.66
CA PHE A 313 11.46 -18.57 1.72
C PHE A 313 10.34 -17.53 1.59
N LEU A 314 9.07 -17.93 1.56
CA LEU A 314 7.94 -17.02 1.54
C LEU A 314 7.91 -16.08 2.74
N VAL A 315 8.22 -16.60 3.94
CA VAL A 315 8.33 -15.79 5.16
C VAL A 315 9.48 -14.79 5.06
N ILE A 316 10.65 -15.24 4.64
CA ILE A 316 11.85 -14.40 4.49
C ILE A 316 11.61 -13.33 3.41
N ILE A 317 11.13 -13.72 2.24
CA ILE A 317 10.86 -12.83 1.11
C ILE A 317 9.79 -11.81 1.49
N GLY A 318 8.67 -12.25 2.07
CA GLY A 318 7.59 -11.38 2.52
C GLY A 318 8.09 -10.30 3.48
N THR A 319 8.83 -10.70 4.52
CA THR A 319 9.41 -9.76 5.48
C THR A 319 10.34 -8.77 4.80
N LEU A 320 11.31 -9.24 4.03
CA LEU A 320 12.39 -8.41 3.51
C LEU A 320 11.98 -7.52 2.35
N ILE A 321 11.16 -7.99 1.41
CA ILE A 321 10.68 -7.16 0.30
C ILE A 321 9.80 -6.01 0.82
N MET A 322 8.98 -6.27 1.84
CA MET A 322 8.06 -5.26 2.38
C MET A 322 8.74 -4.25 3.31
N ILE A 323 9.95 -4.50 3.76
CA ILE A 323 10.74 -3.57 4.59
C ILE A 323 10.89 -2.19 3.92
N SER A 324 11.02 -2.13 2.59
CA SER A 324 11.15 -0.87 1.85
C SER A 324 9.82 -0.24 1.43
N PHE A 325 8.66 -0.85 1.73
CA PHE A 325 7.39 -0.35 1.23
C PHE A 325 7.08 1.06 1.72
N SER A 326 7.11 1.29 3.04
CA SER A 326 6.94 2.61 3.62
C SER A 326 8.10 3.56 3.30
N VAL A 327 9.31 3.01 3.22
CA VAL A 327 10.53 3.78 3.00
C VAL A 327 10.59 4.43 1.62
N THR A 328 10.10 3.75 0.58
CA THR A 328 10.03 4.32 -0.78
C THR A 328 9.11 5.53 -0.85
N VAL A 329 8.00 5.55 -0.09
CA VAL A 329 7.12 6.73 0.00
C VAL A 329 7.83 7.91 0.64
N VAL A 330 8.50 7.68 1.78
CA VAL A 330 9.25 8.73 2.50
C VAL A 330 10.39 9.27 1.62
N TYR A 331 11.12 8.38 0.94
CA TYR A 331 12.22 8.78 0.05
C TYR A 331 11.73 9.66 -1.10
N ALA A 332 10.59 9.32 -1.72
CA ALA A 332 9.95 10.15 -2.75
C ALA A 332 9.53 11.53 -2.23
N GLN A 333 8.97 11.57 -1.02
CA GLN A 333 8.59 12.82 -0.35
C GLN A 333 9.81 13.71 -0.04
N GLU A 334 10.93 13.11 0.32
CA GLU A 334 12.18 13.84 0.58
C GLU A 334 12.89 14.31 -0.71
N LEU A 335 12.71 13.60 -1.84
CA LEU A 335 13.18 14.05 -3.16
C LEU A 335 12.41 15.30 -3.64
N VAL A 336 11.10 15.40 -3.32
CA VAL A 336 10.27 16.55 -3.74
C VAL A 336 9.48 17.09 -2.54
N PRO A 337 10.15 17.77 -1.59
CA PRO A 337 9.55 18.21 -0.33
C PRO A 337 8.38 19.17 -0.47
N SER A 338 8.26 19.87 -1.60
CA SER A 338 7.16 20.79 -1.91
C SER A 338 5.86 20.08 -2.31
N LYS A 339 5.90 18.74 -2.60
CA LYS A 339 4.78 17.97 -3.16
C LYS A 339 4.56 16.65 -2.43
N ILE A 340 4.42 16.70 -1.10
CA ILE A 340 4.34 15.50 -0.23
C ILE A 340 3.16 14.61 -0.62
N GLY A 341 1.97 15.17 -0.76
CA GLY A 341 0.77 14.44 -1.14
C GLY A 341 0.85 13.88 -2.55
N THR A 342 1.37 14.66 -3.51
CA THR A 342 1.62 14.22 -4.88
C THR A 342 2.59 13.02 -4.90
N MET A 343 3.68 13.08 -4.16
CA MET A 343 4.66 11.98 -4.11
C MET A 343 4.08 10.72 -3.44
N ALA A 344 3.32 10.87 -2.37
CA ALA A 344 2.62 9.75 -1.76
C ALA A 344 1.61 9.12 -2.74
N GLY A 345 0.76 9.93 -3.37
CA GLY A 345 -0.23 9.47 -4.35
C GLY A 345 0.40 8.80 -5.58
N LEU A 346 1.50 9.38 -6.10
CA LEU A 346 2.24 8.79 -7.21
C LEU A 346 2.86 7.45 -6.85
N THR A 347 3.54 7.35 -5.71
CA THR A 347 4.21 6.10 -5.30
C THR A 347 3.20 4.99 -5.02
N THR A 348 2.11 5.28 -4.32
CA THR A 348 1.09 4.30 -3.96
C THR A 348 0.22 3.96 -5.17
N GLY A 349 -0.27 4.96 -5.90
CA GLY A 349 -1.08 4.75 -7.11
C GLY A 349 -0.31 4.02 -8.20
N PHE A 350 0.96 4.35 -8.40
CA PHE A 350 1.82 3.62 -9.35
C PHE A 350 2.03 2.16 -8.92
N ALA A 351 2.24 1.91 -7.62
CA ALA A 351 2.42 0.54 -7.12
C ALA A 351 1.18 -0.32 -7.38
N PHE A 352 -0.01 0.17 -7.07
CA PHE A 352 -1.26 -0.56 -7.31
C PHE A 352 -1.60 -0.67 -8.81
N GLY A 353 -1.39 0.40 -9.58
CA GLY A 353 -1.59 0.36 -11.04
C GLY A 353 -0.66 -0.64 -11.73
N MET A 354 0.63 -0.66 -11.31
CA MET A 354 1.59 -1.64 -11.85
C MET A 354 1.29 -3.06 -11.38
N GLY A 355 0.80 -3.24 -10.16
CA GLY A 355 0.30 -4.54 -9.69
C GLY A 355 -0.85 -5.06 -10.55
N ALA A 356 -1.84 -4.23 -10.89
CA ALA A 356 -2.95 -4.60 -11.77
C ALA A 356 -2.49 -4.97 -13.19
N ILE A 357 -1.58 -4.18 -13.77
CA ILE A 357 -0.96 -4.50 -15.07
C ILE A 357 -0.14 -5.79 -14.97
N GLY A 358 0.60 -5.96 -13.86
CA GLY A 358 1.38 -7.16 -13.58
C GLY A 358 0.52 -8.41 -13.56
N ALA A 359 -0.63 -8.37 -12.89
CA ALA A 359 -1.58 -9.48 -12.86
C ALA A 359 -2.05 -9.89 -14.27
N MET A 360 -2.39 -8.90 -15.10
CA MET A 360 -2.80 -9.16 -16.48
C MET A 360 -1.66 -9.79 -17.31
N VAL A 361 -0.45 -9.22 -17.23
CA VAL A 361 0.72 -9.72 -17.98
C VAL A 361 1.11 -11.13 -17.53
N ILE A 362 1.12 -11.38 -16.22
CA ILE A 362 1.44 -12.68 -15.63
C ILE A 362 0.40 -13.72 -16.04
N GLY A 363 -0.90 -13.39 -15.98
CA GLY A 363 -1.98 -14.28 -16.42
C GLY A 363 -1.85 -14.68 -17.88
N VAL A 364 -1.62 -13.72 -18.78
CA VAL A 364 -1.37 -14.00 -20.20
C VAL A 364 -0.13 -14.88 -20.40
N LEU A 365 0.94 -14.62 -19.65
CA LEU A 365 2.17 -15.41 -19.75
C LEU A 365 1.95 -16.85 -19.28
N MET A 366 1.18 -17.05 -18.23
CA MET A 366 0.81 -18.38 -17.72
C MET A 366 -0.04 -19.16 -18.73
N ASP A 367 -1.02 -18.50 -19.36
CA ASP A 367 -1.87 -19.14 -20.37
C ASP A 367 -1.08 -19.59 -21.61
N HIS A 368 -0.07 -18.81 -22.04
CA HIS A 368 0.68 -19.08 -23.26
C HIS A 368 1.96 -19.92 -23.06
N LYS A 369 2.60 -19.81 -21.91
CA LYS A 369 3.93 -20.42 -21.65
C LYS A 369 3.93 -21.40 -20.48
N GLY A 370 2.82 -21.49 -19.75
CA GLY A 370 2.68 -22.35 -18.58
C GLY A 370 3.15 -21.71 -17.28
N ILE A 371 2.79 -22.39 -16.19
CA ILE A 371 2.99 -21.90 -14.83
C ILE A 371 4.48 -21.86 -14.46
N ASP A 372 5.20 -22.96 -14.70
CA ASP A 372 6.63 -23.09 -14.34
C ASP A 372 7.51 -22.04 -15.02
N PHE A 373 7.33 -21.87 -16.34
CA PHE A 373 8.07 -20.86 -17.11
C PHE A 373 7.79 -19.45 -16.55
N THR A 374 6.54 -19.15 -16.26
CA THR A 374 6.14 -17.84 -15.73
C THR A 374 6.77 -17.59 -14.37
N MET A 375 6.76 -18.58 -13.47
CA MET A 375 7.38 -18.47 -12.16
C MET A 375 8.89 -18.23 -12.26
N MET A 376 9.58 -18.93 -13.16
CA MET A 376 11.00 -18.74 -13.45
C MET A 376 11.29 -17.31 -13.93
N VAL A 377 10.53 -16.80 -14.91
CA VAL A 377 10.72 -15.44 -15.44
C VAL A 377 10.47 -14.38 -14.38
N VAL A 378 9.38 -14.51 -13.59
CA VAL A 378 9.05 -13.55 -12.55
C VAL A 378 10.04 -13.58 -11.40
N SER A 379 10.65 -14.74 -11.11
CA SER A 379 11.71 -14.85 -10.09
C SER A 379 12.95 -14.03 -10.42
N LEU A 380 13.16 -13.64 -11.69
CA LEU A 380 14.25 -12.77 -12.14
C LEU A 380 13.98 -11.27 -11.91
N LEU A 381 12.72 -10.86 -11.70
CA LEU A 381 12.36 -9.44 -11.49
C LEU A 381 13.15 -8.76 -10.36
N PRO A 382 13.45 -9.42 -9.24
CA PRO A 382 14.28 -8.82 -8.19
C PRO A 382 15.67 -8.36 -8.67
N LEU A 383 16.20 -8.91 -9.77
CA LEU A 383 17.46 -8.42 -10.36
C LEU A 383 17.37 -6.96 -10.84
N LEU A 384 16.20 -6.54 -11.35
CA LEU A 384 15.97 -5.15 -11.73
C LEU A 384 16.08 -4.20 -10.53
N LEU A 385 15.84 -4.70 -9.33
CA LEU A 385 15.90 -3.89 -8.11
C LEU A 385 17.33 -3.49 -7.73
N LEU A 386 18.38 -4.11 -8.32
CA LEU A 386 19.78 -3.73 -8.11
C LEU A 386 20.09 -2.29 -8.54
N ILE A 387 19.22 -1.70 -9.36
CA ILE A 387 19.33 -0.26 -9.67
C ILE A 387 19.23 0.64 -8.42
N ALA A 388 18.78 0.10 -7.27
CA ALA A 388 18.75 0.80 -6.00
C ALA A 388 20.14 1.30 -5.54
N PHE A 389 21.23 0.66 -5.99
CA PHE A 389 22.58 1.12 -5.71
C PHE A 389 22.88 2.52 -6.30
N PHE A 390 22.19 2.91 -7.37
CA PHE A 390 22.35 4.21 -8.02
C PHE A 390 21.51 5.33 -7.40
N LEU A 391 20.64 5.02 -6.42
CA LEU A 391 19.89 6.06 -5.71
C LEU A 391 20.84 7.01 -4.97
N PRO A 392 20.54 8.32 -4.88
CA PRO A 392 21.27 9.26 -4.04
C PRO A 392 21.35 8.79 -2.58
N LYS A 393 22.52 8.98 -1.98
CA LYS A 393 22.74 8.63 -0.57
C LYS A 393 22.09 9.69 0.33
N ASP A 394 21.29 9.25 1.27
CA ASP A 394 20.72 10.07 2.34
C ASP A 394 21.53 9.91 3.64
N LYS A 395 21.35 10.86 4.56
CA LYS A 395 21.91 10.77 5.92
C LYS A 395 20.86 10.15 6.86
N PRO A 396 21.29 9.30 7.81
CA PRO A 396 20.38 8.83 8.86
C PRO A 396 19.76 10.00 9.61
N ALA A 397 18.46 9.88 9.97
CA ALA A 397 17.77 10.93 10.72
C ALA A 397 18.43 11.20 12.10
N SER A 398 19.03 10.14 12.69
CA SER A 398 19.79 10.22 13.95
C SER A 398 21.08 11.05 13.87
N SER A 399 21.60 11.32 12.69
CA SER A 399 22.82 12.16 12.49
C SER A 399 22.47 13.60 12.15
N ALA A 400 21.19 13.96 12.04
CA ALA A 400 20.70 15.30 11.73
C ALA A 400 20.16 16.04 12.95
N ALA A 401 20.16 15.41 14.13
CA ALA A 401 19.87 15.95 15.45
C ALA A 401 21.16 16.22 16.20
#